data_56f05cee56c867f1dba0361a75b84173
#
_entry.id   56f05cee56c867f1dba0361a75b84173
#
_cell.length_a   1.000
_cell.length_b   1.000
_cell.length_c   1.000
_cell.angle_alpha   90.00
_cell.angle_beta   90.00
_cell.angle_gamma   90.00
#
_symmetry.space_group_name_H-M   'P 1'
#
loop_
_entity.id
_entity.type
_entity.pdbx_description
1 polymer ?
#
loop_
_entity_poly.entity_id
_entity_poly.type
_entity_poly.pdbx_seq_one_letter_code
_entity_poly.pdbx_strand_id
1 'polypeptide(L)'
;MSRPWWREWLELTRSDLPLNRPSRESIATLAIWRFGQVLHDRPGAAAFALRRVHGVVDQLWTRNTIGAELPRSVVVGPGMKLPHAGRGVIVHPDARIGANVTLHHRVTIGVRNGARPPHIADGVYLGAGAAVLGPIDLGAGCKVGANAVVVKDVEPGATVVTSATRTIPARGRVPEAAVEGRHV
;
A
#
# COMPACT_ATOMS: atom_id res chain seq x y z
N MET A 1 -21.66 15.91 21.65
CA MET A 1 -21.49 16.64 20.38
C MET A 1 -20.35 15.97 19.61
N SER A 2 -20.61 15.40 18.43
CA SER A 2 -19.57 14.74 17.63
C SER A 2 -18.51 15.77 17.16
N ARG A 3 -17.24 15.39 17.24
CA ARG A 3 -16.13 16.22 16.73
C ARG A 3 -16.39 16.63 15.27
N PRO A 4 -16.10 17.88 14.88
CA PRO A 4 -16.24 18.29 13.48
C PRO A 4 -15.22 17.54 12.61
N TRP A 5 -15.67 17.01 11.46
CA TRP A 5 -14.90 16.19 10.54
C TRP A 5 -13.59 16.84 10.07
N TRP A 6 -13.56 18.15 9.88
CA TRP A 6 -12.38 18.87 9.42
C TRP A 6 -11.24 18.87 10.46
N ARG A 7 -11.55 18.80 11.78
CA ARG A 7 -10.53 18.66 12.81
C ARG A 7 -9.89 17.28 12.76
N GLU A 8 -10.67 16.24 12.62
CA GLU A 8 -10.19 14.87 12.48
C GLU A 8 -9.32 14.71 11.22
N TRP A 9 -9.77 15.24 10.09
CA TRP A 9 -8.99 15.26 8.86
C TRP A 9 -7.65 16.00 9.03
N LEU A 10 -7.64 17.16 9.67
CA LEU A 10 -6.43 17.93 9.94
C LEU A 10 -5.48 17.18 10.89
N GLU A 11 -5.98 16.54 11.92
CA GLU A 11 -5.15 15.75 12.85
C GLU A 11 -4.45 14.59 12.13
N LEU A 12 -5.20 13.79 11.35
CA LEU A 12 -4.64 12.69 10.57
C LEU A 12 -3.63 13.18 9.54
N THR A 13 -3.97 14.22 8.76
CA THR A 13 -3.07 14.78 7.76
C THR A 13 -1.79 15.34 8.40
N ARG A 14 -1.89 15.99 9.55
CA ARG A 14 -0.73 16.52 10.29
C ARG A 14 0.17 15.41 10.82
N SER A 15 -0.38 14.26 11.23
CA SER A 15 0.42 13.11 11.66
C SER A 15 1.20 12.48 10.50
N ASP A 16 0.63 12.48 9.29
CA ASP A 16 1.23 11.89 8.10
C ASP A 16 2.29 12.81 7.45
N LEU A 17 2.15 14.13 7.59
CA LEU A 17 2.97 15.15 6.94
C LEU A 17 4.48 15.00 7.15
N PRO A 18 5.02 14.87 8.37
CA PRO A 18 6.46 14.81 8.60
C PRO A 18 7.12 13.60 7.93
N LEU A 19 6.40 12.48 7.86
CA LEU A 19 6.88 11.21 7.32
C LEU A 19 6.94 11.18 5.79
N ASN A 20 6.22 12.12 5.13
CA ASN A 20 6.08 12.16 3.68
C ASN A 20 6.78 13.36 3.02
N ARG A 21 7.45 14.21 3.80
CA ARG A 21 8.29 15.29 3.24
C ARG A 21 9.57 14.71 2.61
N PRO A 22 10.04 15.28 1.48
CA PRO A 22 9.54 16.48 0.77
C PRO A 22 8.49 16.18 -0.32
N SER A 23 7.95 14.96 -0.45
CA SER A 23 7.07 14.57 -1.55
C SER A 23 5.68 15.23 -1.46
N ARG A 24 5.47 16.25 -2.27
CA ARG A 24 4.15 16.92 -2.41
C ARG A 24 3.06 15.94 -2.88
N GLU A 25 3.41 15.03 -3.79
CA GLU A 25 2.48 14.02 -4.32
C GLU A 25 2.01 13.05 -3.21
N SER A 26 2.94 12.57 -2.36
CA SER A 26 2.58 11.70 -1.22
C SER A 26 1.64 12.42 -0.25
N ILE A 27 1.92 13.69 0.05
CA ILE A 27 1.08 14.51 0.92
C ILE A 27 -0.31 14.70 0.32
N ALA A 28 -0.39 15.04 -0.98
CA ALA A 28 -1.67 15.21 -1.68
C ALA A 28 -2.50 13.92 -1.69
N THR A 29 -1.87 12.79 -2.03
CA THR A 29 -2.55 11.48 -2.04
C THR A 29 -3.10 11.12 -0.67
N LEU A 30 -2.30 11.29 0.40
CA LEU A 30 -2.74 11.04 1.77
C LEU A 30 -3.85 11.99 2.21
N ALA A 31 -3.74 13.28 1.92
CA ALA A 31 -4.78 14.26 2.28
C ALA A 31 -6.11 13.95 1.62
N ILE A 32 -6.11 13.54 0.33
CA ILE A 32 -7.31 13.11 -0.39
C ILE A 32 -7.88 11.84 0.24
N TRP A 33 -7.04 10.83 0.50
CA TRP A 33 -7.49 9.59 1.12
C TRP A 33 -8.09 9.82 2.50
N ARG A 34 -7.41 10.57 3.38
CA ARG A 34 -7.90 10.95 4.73
C ARG A 34 -9.21 11.71 4.68
N PHE A 35 -9.37 12.60 3.70
CA PHE A 35 -10.62 13.31 3.50
C PHE A 35 -11.79 12.36 3.19
N GLY A 36 -11.55 11.37 2.33
CA GLY A 36 -12.53 10.32 2.06
C GLY A 36 -12.90 9.51 3.29
N GLN A 37 -11.91 9.11 4.10
CA GLN A 37 -12.11 8.32 5.31
C GLN A 37 -12.98 9.06 6.33
N VAL A 38 -12.67 10.30 6.66
CA VAL A 38 -13.42 11.07 7.64
C VAL A 38 -14.85 11.40 7.21
N LEU A 39 -15.15 11.34 5.91
CA LEU A 39 -16.49 11.55 5.38
C LEU A 39 -17.29 10.25 5.20
N HIS A 40 -16.65 9.07 5.29
CA HIS A 40 -17.24 7.81 4.85
C HIS A 40 -18.63 7.56 5.46
N ASP A 41 -18.74 7.58 6.78
CA ASP A 41 -19.96 7.25 7.50
C ASP A 41 -20.74 8.47 8.03
N ARG A 42 -20.37 9.69 7.60
CA ARG A 42 -21.02 10.90 8.10
C ARG A 42 -22.37 11.13 7.42
N PRO A 43 -23.44 11.32 8.19
CA PRO A 43 -24.76 11.59 7.66
C PRO A 43 -24.92 13.04 7.17
N GLY A 44 -25.97 13.29 6.41
CA GLY A 44 -26.42 14.62 6.00
C GLY A 44 -26.04 15.02 4.58
N ALA A 45 -26.80 15.99 4.02
CA ALA A 45 -26.70 16.43 2.64
C ALA A 45 -25.32 17.02 2.31
N ALA A 46 -24.72 17.78 3.24
CA ALA A 46 -23.38 18.36 3.05
C ALA A 46 -22.31 17.27 2.94
N ALA A 47 -22.35 16.25 3.81
CA ALA A 47 -21.41 15.13 3.74
C ALA A 47 -21.62 14.31 2.45
N PHE A 48 -22.87 14.15 2.00
CA PHE A 48 -23.17 13.51 0.72
C PHE A 48 -22.54 14.29 -0.45
N ALA A 49 -22.74 15.61 -0.51
CA ALA A 49 -22.17 16.45 -1.56
C ALA A 49 -20.62 16.40 -1.56
N LEU A 50 -19.99 16.50 -0.39
CA LEU A 50 -18.53 16.40 -0.25
C LEU A 50 -17.99 15.02 -0.67
N ARG A 51 -18.71 13.93 -0.40
CA ARG A 51 -18.33 12.58 -0.88
C ARG A 51 -18.39 12.47 -2.41
N ARG A 52 -19.34 13.17 -3.07
CA ARG A 52 -19.39 13.21 -4.54
C ARG A 52 -18.19 13.95 -5.13
N VAL A 53 -17.86 15.12 -4.56
CA VAL A 53 -16.66 15.88 -4.95
C VAL A 53 -15.39 15.05 -4.71
N HIS A 54 -15.26 14.45 -3.51
CA HIS A 54 -14.15 13.55 -3.22
C HIS A 54 -14.03 12.42 -4.24
N GLY A 55 -15.14 11.78 -4.63
CA GLY A 55 -15.13 10.71 -5.63
C GLY A 55 -14.54 11.14 -6.98
N VAL A 56 -14.83 12.36 -7.43
CA VAL A 56 -14.23 12.91 -8.65
C VAL A 56 -12.72 13.16 -8.48
N VAL A 57 -12.33 13.78 -7.35
CA VAL A 57 -10.91 14.04 -7.06
C VAL A 57 -10.13 12.73 -6.91
N ASP A 58 -10.67 11.74 -6.22
CA ASP A 58 -10.06 10.41 -6.07
C ASP A 58 -9.91 9.72 -7.42
N GLN A 59 -10.93 9.77 -8.28
CA GLN A 59 -10.86 9.20 -9.62
C GLN A 59 -9.75 9.86 -10.46
N LEU A 60 -9.66 11.17 -10.45
CA LEU A 60 -8.69 11.90 -11.27
C LEU A 60 -7.27 11.79 -10.73
N TRP A 61 -7.09 11.95 -9.41
CA TRP A 61 -5.77 11.95 -8.79
C TRP A 61 -5.32 10.55 -8.42
N THR A 62 -6.04 9.88 -7.51
CA THR A 62 -5.58 8.61 -6.92
C THR A 62 -5.58 7.49 -7.94
N ARG A 63 -6.69 7.33 -8.69
CA ARG A 63 -6.83 6.21 -9.64
C ARG A 63 -6.15 6.49 -10.97
N ASN A 64 -6.41 7.64 -11.60
CA ASN A 64 -5.91 7.89 -12.96
C ASN A 64 -4.46 8.40 -12.98
N THR A 65 -4.07 9.28 -12.04
CA THR A 65 -2.72 9.88 -12.03
C THR A 65 -1.72 9.03 -11.26
N ILE A 66 -2.09 8.55 -10.07
CA ILE A 66 -1.22 7.74 -9.21
C ILE A 66 -1.33 6.25 -9.54
N GLY A 67 -2.47 5.80 -10.04
CA GLY A 67 -2.74 4.39 -10.34
C GLY A 67 -2.93 3.55 -9.07
N ALA A 68 -3.40 4.16 -7.99
CA ALA A 68 -3.63 3.50 -6.71
C ALA A 68 -5.11 3.28 -6.43
N GLU A 69 -5.43 2.24 -5.68
CA GLU A 69 -6.75 1.98 -5.13
C GLU A 69 -6.71 2.07 -3.60
N LEU A 70 -7.11 3.22 -3.08
CA LEU A 70 -7.12 3.55 -1.66
C LEU A 70 -8.56 3.80 -1.20
N PRO A 71 -9.33 2.76 -0.89
CA PRO A 71 -10.75 2.92 -0.55
C PRO A 71 -10.92 3.75 0.72
N ARG A 72 -11.93 4.63 0.72
CA ARG A 72 -12.26 5.47 1.87
C ARG A 72 -12.80 4.69 3.08
N SER A 73 -13.28 3.45 2.88
CA SER A 73 -13.79 2.58 3.94
C SER A 73 -12.68 1.91 4.77
N VAL A 74 -11.45 1.89 4.27
CA VAL A 74 -10.32 1.28 4.98
C VAL A 74 -10.05 2.01 6.28
N VAL A 75 -9.99 1.26 7.38
CA VAL A 75 -9.58 1.81 8.68
C VAL A 75 -8.05 1.90 8.71
N VAL A 76 -7.54 3.12 8.84
CA VAL A 76 -6.08 3.39 8.83
C VAL A 76 -5.71 4.29 10.00
N GLY A 77 -4.77 3.84 10.82
CA GLY A 77 -4.21 4.62 11.93
C GLY A 77 -3.41 5.85 11.47
N PRO A 78 -3.06 6.76 12.39
CA PRO A 78 -2.25 7.94 12.10
C PRO A 78 -0.79 7.59 11.75
N GLY A 79 -0.06 8.54 11.15
CA GLY A 79 1.37 8.35 10.85
C GLY A 79 1.64 7.47 9.64
N MET A 80 0.73 7.44 8.65
CA MET A 80 0.93 6.70 7.40
C MET A 80 2.08 7.29 6.60
N LYS A 81 3.01 6.44 6.16
CA LYS A 81 4.05 6.79 5.20
C LYS A 81 3.77 6.13 3.86
N LEU A 82 3.72 6.93 2.79
CA LEU A 82 3.36 6.49 1.45
C LEU A 82 4.43 6.96 0.43
N PRO A 83 5.63 6.34 0.42
CA PRO A 83 6.69 6.72 -0.52
C PRO A 83 6.19 6.63 -1.97
N HIS A 84 6.74 7.52 -2.82
CA HIS A 84 6.36 7.61 -4.25
C HIS A 84 4.85 7.81 -4.47
N ALA A 85 4.19 8.55 -3.58
CA ALA A 85 2.75 8.82 -3.60
C ALA A 85 1.86 7.57 -3.52
N GLY A 86 2.42 6.39 -3.18
CA GLY A 86 1.70 5.13 -3.19
C GLY A 86 1.36 4.61 -4.58
N ARG A 87 2.15 4.96 -5.60
CA ARG A 87 1.90 4.51 -6.99
C ARG A 87 1.68 3.01 -7.06
N GLY A 88 0.53 2.59 -7.64
CA GLY A 88 0.15 1.20 -7.79
C GLY A 88 -0.16 0.45 -6.49
N VAL A 89 -0.37 1.16 -5.38
CA VAL A 89 -0.85 0.53 -4.13
C VAL A 89 -2.31 0.15 -4.29
N ILE A 90 -2.65 -1.08 -3.94
CA ILE A 90 -4.01 -1.61 -3.95
C ILE A 90 -4.35 -2.11 -2.56
N VAL A 91 -5.41 -1.57 -1.96
CA VAL A 91 -5.88 -1.94 -0.63
C VAL A 91 -7.32 -2.43 -0.69
N HIS A 92 -7.60 -3.59 -0.09
CA HIS A 92 -8.97 -4.08 0.01
C HIS A 92 -9.80 -3.16 0.93
N PRO A 93 -11.07 -2.85 0.59
CA PRO A 93 -11.91 -1.91 1.33
C PRO A 93 -12.14 -2.27 2.82
N ASP A 94 -12.09 -3.54 3.16
CA ASP A 94 -12.29 -4.02 4.54
C ASP A 94 -10.97 -4.30 5.27
N ALA A 95 -9.82 -3.97 4.69
CA ALA A 95 -8.53 -4.11 5.38
C ALA A 95 -8.44 -3.19 6.60
N ARG A 96 -7.66 -3.59 7.60
CA ARG A 96 -7.36 -2.78 8.77
C ARG A 96 -5.86 -2.53 8.83
N ILE A 97 -5.49 -1.27 8.92
CA ILE A 97 -4.10 -0.83 8.91
C ILE A 97 -3.87 0.04 10.16
N GLY A 98 -2.91 -0.34 10.97
CA GLY A 98 -2.54 0.34 12.20
C GLY A 98 -1.85 1.69 11.98
N ALA A 99 -1.29 2.24 13.05
CA ALA A 99 -0.56 3.50 13.07
C ALA A 99 0.89 3.31 12.58
N ASN A 100 1.50 4.38 12.05
CA ASN A 100 2.91 4.43 11.65
C ASN A 100 3.32 3.36 10.63
N VAL A 101 2.38 2.93 9.79
CA VAL A 101 2.64 1.93 8.74
C VAL A 101 3.26 2.59 7.51
N THR A 102 4.22 1.90 6.90
CA THR A 102 4.84 2.31 5.62
C THR A 102 4.39 1.39 4.50
N LEU A 103 3.75 1.95 3.47
CA LEU A 103 3.41 1.24 2.23
C LEU A 103 4.22 1.80 1.08
N HIS A 104 5.16 1.03 0.56
CA HIS A 104 5.86 1.39 -0.66
C HIS A 104 4.96 1.22 -1.90
N HIS A 105 5.44 1.72 -3.04
CA HIS A 105 4.73 1.61 -4.31
C HIS A 105 4.47 0.13 -4.69
N ARG A 106 3.34 -0.11 -5.39
CA ARG A 106 2.92 -1.44 -5.88
C ARG A 106 2.67 -2.47 -4.76
N VAL A 107 2.45 -2.04 -3.53
CA VAL A 107 2.00 -2.93 -2.45
C VAL A 107 0.56 -3.34 -2.70
N THR A 108 0.26 -4.62 -2.49
CA THR A 108 -1.10 -5.15 -2.54
C THR A 108 -1.50 -5.69 -1.18
N ILE A 109 -2.61 -5.21 -0.62
CA ILE A 109 -3.27 -5.74 0.58
C ILE A 109 -4.63 -6.25 0.14
N GLY A 110 -4.80 -7.56 0.07
CA GLY A 110 -5.96 -8.16 -0.57
C GLY A 110 -6.46 -9.44 0.07
N VAL A 111 -7.59 -9.93 -0.43
CA VAL A 111 -8.17 -11.20 -0.01
C VAL A 111 -7.57 -12.37 -0.81
N ARG A 112 -7.71 -13.57 -0.25
CA ARG A 112 -7.37 -14.82 -0.90
C ARG A 112 -8.51 -15.80 -0.70
N ASN A 113 -8.99 -16.43 -1.77
CA ASN A 113 -10.08 -17.42 -1.76
C ASN A 113 -11.36 -16.93 -1.06
N GLY A 114 -11.70 -15.64 -1.20
CA GLY A 114 -12.93 -15.08 -0.61
C GLY A 114 -12.92 -14.94 0.91
N ALA A 115 -11.77 -15.14 1.57
CA ALA A 115 -11.62 -14.98 3.02
C ALA A 115 -11.48 -13.50 3.41
N ARG A 116 -11.42 -13.20 4.73
CA ARG A 116 -11.19 -11.83 5.21
C ARG A 116 -9.87 -11.24 4.68
N PRO A 117 -9.79 -9.91 4.52
CA PRO A 117 -8.52 -9.26 4.20
C PRO A 117 -7.56 -9.30 5.41
N PRO A 118 -6.28 -8.97 5.17
CA PRO A 118 -5.26 -8.89 6.21
C PRO A 118 -5.56 -7.82 7.27
N HIS A 119 -5.07 -8.04 8.47
CA HIS A 119 -4.90 -7.04 9.51
C HIS A 119 -3.43 -6.68 9.64
N ILE A 120 -3.11 -5.40 9.49
CA ILE A 120 -1.75 -4.86 9.56
C ILE A 120 -1.63 -4.09 10.87
N ALA A 121 -0.80 -4.55 11.79
CA ALA A 121 -0.57 -3.88 13.07
C ALA A 121 0.28 -2.60 12.92
N ASP A 122 0.52 -1.91 14.05
CA ASP A 122 1.27 -0.66 14.08
C ASP A 122 2.74 -0.84 13.67
N GLY A 123 3.30 0.16 13.00
CA GLY A 123 4.72 0.23 12.66
C GLY A 123 5.17 -0.77 11.58
N VAL A 124 4.25 -1.46 10.93
CA VAL A 124 4.58 -2.43 9.86
C VAL A 124 5.16 -1.72 8.65
N TYR A 125 6.20 -2.33 8.06
CA TYR A 125 6.83 -1.86 6.84
C TYR A 125 6.57 -2.85 5.70
N LEU A 126 5.94 -2.39 4.62
CA LEU A 126 5.73 -3.16 3.40
C LEU A 126 6.59 -2.60 2.27
N GLY A 127 7.58 -3.37 1.84
CA GLY A 127 8.51 -3.03 0.76
C GLY A 127 7.83 -2.98 -0.61
N ALA A 128 8.50 -2.39 -1.58
CA ALA A 128 7.98 -2.20 -2.93
C ALA A 128 7.53 -3.53 -3.56
N GLY A 129 6.31 -3.54 -4.11
CA GLY A 129 5.73 -4.74 -4.74
C GLY A 129 5.37 -5.87 -3.77
N ALA A 130 5.43 -5.66 -2.46
CA ALA A 130 5.01 -6.69 -1.50
C ALA A 130 3.50 -6.97 -1.62
N ALA A 131 3.10 -8.24 -1.54
CA ALA A 131 1.72 -8.67 -1.57
C ALA A 131 1.35 -9.40 -0.28
N VAL A 132 0.36 -8.87 0.44
CA VAL A 132 -0.15 -9.42 1.71
C VAL A 132 -1.57 -9.90 1.46
N LEU A 133 -1.78 -11.22 1.46
CA LEU A 133 -3.00 -11.81 0.91
C LEU A 133 -3.65 -12.80 1.86
N GLY A 134 -4.94 -12.62 2.11
CA GLY A 134 -5.78 -13.56 2.85
C GLY A 134 -5.99 -13.19 4.31
N PRO A 135 -6.59 -14.11 5.09
CA PRO A 135 -6.99 -13.87 6.47
C PRO A 135 -5.80 -13.99 7.43
N ILE A 136 -4.81 -13.10 7.28
CA ILE A 136 -3.57 -13.11 8.04
C ILE A 136 -3.40 -11.85 8.87
N ASP A 137 -2.61 -11.96 9.91
CA ASP A 137 -2.27 -10.88 10.81
C ASP A 137 -0.76 -10.59 10.73
N LEU A 138 -0.39 -9.35 10.43
CA LEU A 138 0.98 -8.87 10.48
C LEU A 138 1.22 -8.19 11.82
N GLY A 139 2.09 -8.79 12.63
CA GLY A 139 2.45 -8.30 13.97
C GLY A 139 3.16 -6.94 13.96
N ALA A 140 3.04 -6.22 15.08
CA ALA A 140 3.57 -4.86 15.20
C ALA A 140 5.07 -4.78 14.86
N GLY A 141 5.44 -3.77 14.08
CA GLY A 141 6.83 -3.51 13.69
C GLY A 141 7.45 -4.54 12.75
N CYS A 142 6.70 -5.53 12.27
CA CYS A 142 7.25 -6.50 11.31
C CYS A 142 7.56 -5.82 9.96
N LYS A 143 8.44 -6.45 9.18
CA LYS A 143 8.90 -5.93 7.90
C LYS A 143 8.70 -6.96 6.80
N VAL A 144 8.11 -6.53 5.70
CA VAL A 144 7.99 -7.35 4.49
C VAL A 144 8.90 -6.75 3.41
N GLY A 145 9.85 -7.54 2.96
CA GLY A 145 10.79 -7.17 1.91
C GLY A 145 10.12 -6.94 0.57
N ALA A 146 10.83 -6.26 -0.33
CA ALA A 146 10.31 -5.98 -1.68
C ALA A 146 9.96 -7.27 -2.43
N ASN A 147 8.84 -7.24 -3.16
CA ASN A 147 8.29 -8.34 -3.96
C ASN A 147 7.99 -9.64 -3.16
N ALA A 148 7.99 -9.58 -1.82
CA ALA A 148 7.60 -10.73 -1.01
C ALA A 148 6.07 -10.95 -1.03
N VAL A 149 5.66 -12.20 -1.15
CA VAL A 149 4.25 -12.61 -1.06
C VAL A 149 4.02 -13.27 0.29
N VAL A 150 3.17 -12.66 1.11
CA VAL A 150 2.86 -13.11 2.47
C VAL A 150 1.43 -13.65 2.51
N VAL A 151 1.31 -14.91 2.90
CA VAL A 151 0.04 -15.65 2.97
C VAL A 151 -0.13 -16.40 4.29
N LYS A 152 0.71 -16.09 5.28
CA LYS A 152 0.68 -16.60 6.65
C LYS A 152 0.95 -15.47 7.62
N ASP A 153 0.53 -15.62 8.86
CA ASP A 153 0.79 -14.66 9.92
C ASP A 153 2.29 -14.40 10.09
N VAL A 154 2.62 -13.17 10.48
CA VAL A 154 3.98 -12.72 10.72
C VAL A 154 4.09 -12.20 12.14
N GLU A 155 5.01 -12.77 12.90
CA GLU A 155 5.24 -12.38 14.30
C GLU A 155 5.69 -10.91 14.43
N PRO A 156 5.39 -10.25 15.56
CA PRO A 156 5.87 -8.89 15.83
C PRO A 156 7.39 -8.77 15.67
N GLY A 157 7.84 -7.72 14.98
CA GLY A 157 9.27 -7.44 14.75
C GLY A 157 9.96 -8.36 13.74
N ALA A 158 9.30 -9.43 13.27
CA ALA A 158 9.89 -10.35 12.30
C ALA A 158 10.09 -9.70 10.93
N THR A 159 10.99 -10.27 10.13
CA THR A 159 11.24 -9.82 8.75
C THR A 159 10.99 -10.95 7.77
N VAL A 160 10.10 -10.73 6.82
CA VAL A 160 9.85 -11.63 5.70
C VAL A 160 10.63 -11.15 4.47
N VAL A 161 11.39 -12.05 3.86
CA VAL A 161 12.16 -11.76 2.65
C VAL A 161 11.86 -12.79 1.57
N THR A 162 12.05 -12.43 0.31
CA THR A 162 12.07 -13.40 -0.80
C THR A 162 13.35 -14.22 -0.75
N SER A 163 13.33 -15.45 -1.28
CA SER A 163 14.55 -16.20 -1.54
C SER A 163 15.45 -15.44 -2.53
N ALA A 164 16.78 -15.62 -2.40
CA ALA A 164 17.74 -15.08 -3.38
C ALA A 164 17.40 -15.56 -4.80
N THR A 165 17.62 -14.70 -5.77
CA THR A 165 17.45 -15.07 -7.20
C THR A 165 18.43 -16.18 -7.57
N ARG A 166 17.93 -17.17 -8.30
CA ARG A 166 18.75 -18.24 -8.84
C ARG A 166 18.86 -18.08 -10.35
N THR A 167 20.08 -17.97 -10.85
CA THR A 167 20.36 -18.00 -12.29
C THR A 167 20.33 -19.44 -12.79
N ILE A 168 19.49 -19.73 -13.76
CA ILE A 168 19.48 -21.01 -14.47
C ILE A 168 20.25 -20.78 -15.78
N PRO A 169 21.39 -21.46 -15.98
CA PRO A 169 22.14 -21.34 -17.23
C PRO A 169 21.27 -21.74 -18.43
N ALA A 170 21.41 -21.02 -19.55
CA ALA A 170 20.73 -21.38 -20.79
C ALA A 170 21.15 -22.80 -21.20
N ARG A 171 20.19 -23.69 -21.43
CA ARG A 171 20.48 -24.98 -22.06
C ARG A 171 20.94 -24.72 -23.49
N GLY A 172 22.18 -25.15 -23.82
CA GLY A 172 22.64 -25.25 -25.19
C GLY A 172 23.36 -24.02 -25.78
N ARG A 173 24.07 -23.21 -25.00
CA ARG A 173 25.15 -22.42 -25.58
C ARG A 173 26.30 -23.36 -25.89
N VAL A 174 26.40 -23.81 -27.16
CA VAL A 174 27.62 -24.36 -27.69
C VAL A 174 28.69 -23.26 -27.57
N PRO A 175 29.86 -23.50 -26.93
CA PRO A 175 30.91 -22.50 -26.85
C PRO A 175 31.29 -22.08 -28.28
N GLU A 176 31.40 -20.79 -28.54
CA GLU A 176 31.72 -20.17 -29.81
C GLU A 176 33.08 -20.66 -30.39
N ALA A 177 33.91 -21.24 -29.54
CA ALA A 177 35.19 -21.87 -29.92
C ALA A 177 35.07 -23.15 -30.81
N ALA A 178 33.86 -23.67 -31.05
CA ALA A 178 33.67 -24.87 -31.86
C ALA A 178 33.33 -24.54 -33.34
N VAL A 179 33.25 -23.27 -33.72
CA VAL A 179 32.88 -22.86 -35.10
C VAL A 179 34.09 -22.49 -35.96
N GLU A 180 35.29 -22.27 -35.40
CA GLU A 180 36.47 -21.82 -36.11
C GLU A 180 37.32 -22.95 -36.76
N GLY A 181 36.83 -24.16 -36.84
CA GLY A 181 37.62 -25.33 -37.31
C GLY A 181 37.14 -25.97 -38.60
N ARG A 182 36.39 -25.32 -39.51
CA ARG A 182 36.02 -25.92 -40.79
C ARG A 182 36.13 -24.93 -41.96
N HIS A 183 37.35 -24.54 -42.27
CA HIS A 183 37.72 -24.10 -43.59
C HIS A 183 39.04 -24.77 -43.95
N VAL A 184 38.96 -25.93 -44.59
CA VAL A 184 39.92 -26.45 -45.54
C VAL A 184 39.11 -27.09 -46.64
#